data_9da107e582e03c20783bc21d151757f8
#
_entry.id   9da107e582e03c20783bc21d151757f8
#
_cell.length_a   1.000
_cell.length_b   1.000
_cell.length_c   1.000
_cell.angle_alpha   90.00
_cell.angle_beta   90.00
_cell.angle_gamma   90.00
#
_symmetry.space_group_name_H-M   'P 1'
#
loop_
_entity.id
_entity.type
_entity.pdbx_description
1 polymer ?
#
loop_
_entity_poly.entity_id
_entity_poly.type
_entity_poly.pdbx_seq_one_letter_code
_entity_poly.pdbx_strand_id
1 'polypeptide(L)'
;MLMRTITLLTLSLLVSAQALAEDVSMSESQRAELAKVAPGLTITPELAKKLRAAAYDQSLSIPERVEAIRRLAGYPDGEMIKRTICIWDIAGRSGPIYAAAQDQRSQILQYGVEVDMIPYTSETVLAEDLKSGRCDAGLMTGLRARLFHRYSGTIDSVGGIPNDEQMRVLLQAVNHPKNADNMVSGEYVILGIAPAGAAYVFVNDRSISSLAKAAGKKVAVLDYDRTQAEMVSQIGATPIASDIVSAPNKFNNGVVDVLAAPLVAYEVLELYKGMTPNGGIVRFPLAQITMQLVGRSDKFPNEIAQLVREAFLQNYDLIMTRLGEETGKVPAHWWIDIPQRDQQEYEIMMQQARLHLRDQGYYDPEMLALQRKVRCRFDGSRAECVNPVE
;
A
#
# COMPACT_ATOMS: atom_id res chain seq x y z
N MET A 1 -35.49 39.44 -21.84
CA MET A 1 -36.38 38.58 -22.61
C MET A 1 -35.53 37.90 -23.72
N LEU A 2 -35.00 36.74 -23.45
CA LEU A 2 -34.51 35.77 -24.45
C LEU A 2 -34.35 34.41 -23.74
N MET A 3 -35.39 33.60 -23.88
CA MET A 3 -35.41 32.20 -23.51
C MET A 3 -34.41 31.44 -24.39
N ARG A 4 -33.42 30.80 -23.82
CA ARG A 4 -32.64 29.75 -24.46
C ARG A 4 -33.30 28.42 -24.15
N THR A 5 -33.98 27.89 -25.11
CA THR A 5 -34.50 26.53 -25.19
C THR A 5 -33.34 25.53 -25.18
N ILE A 6 -33.23 24.76 -24.11
CA ILE A 6 -32.37 23.56 -24.04
C ILE A 6 -33.17 22.44 -24.70
N THR A 7 -32.75 22.05 -25.88
CA THR A 7 -33.26 20.88 -26.59
C THR A 7 -32.73 19.63 -25.92
N LEU A 8 -33.54 18.95 -25.12
CA LEU A 8 -33.31 17.58 -24.65
C LEU A 8 -33.43 16.66 -25.87
N LEU A 9 -32.30 16.17 -26.37
CA LEU A 9 -32.29 15.00 -27.24
C LEU A 9 -32.50 13.75 -26.38
N THR A 10 -33.75 13.30 -26.32
CA THR A 10 -34.08 11.95 -25.83
C THR A 10 -33.68 10.96 -26.93
N LEU A 11 -32.49 10.38 -26.78
CA LEU A 11 -32.05 9.24 -27.59
C LEU A 11 -32.54 7.97 -26.92
N SER A 12 -33.75 7.51 -27.25
CA SER A 12 -34.26 6.20 -26.89
C SER A 12 -33.60 5.14 -27.81
N LEU A 13 -32.57 4.47 -27.29
CA LEU A 13 -32.02 3.28 -27.91
C LEU A 13 -32.23 2.09 -26.97
N LEU A 14 -33.18 1.23 -27.35
CA LEU A 14 -33.37 -0.11 -26.80
C LEU A 14 -32.17 -0.98 -27.21
N VAL A 15 -31.27 -1.21 -26.28
CA VAL A 15 -30.20 -2.23 -26.40
C VAL A 15 -30.62 -3.42 -25.56
N SER A 16 -30.64 -4.61 -26.18
CA SER A 16 -30.97 -5.85 -25.49
C SER A 16 -29.94 -6.16 -24.38
N ALA A 17 -30.36 -6.78 -23.30
CA ALA A 17 -29.53 -7.15 -22.14
C ALA A 17 -28.25 -7.96 -22.50
N GLN A 18 -28.20 -8.55 -23.69
CA GLN A 18 -27.05 -9.31 -24.19
C GLN A 18 -25.90 -8.43 -24.71
N ALA A 19 -26.17 -7.19 -25.17
CA ALA A 19 -25.10 -6.28 -25.63
C ALA A 19 -24.31 -5.64 -24.48
N LEU A 20 -24.78 -5.76 -23.23
CA LEU A 20 -24.11 -5.22 -22.03
C LEU A 20 -23.01 -6.16 -21.51
N ALA A 21 -22.89 -7.38 -22.05
CA ALA A 21 -22.09 -8.43 -21.41
C ALA A 21 -20.62 -8.47 -21.84
N GLU A 22 -20.25 -7.92 -23.00
CA GLU A 22 -18.94 -8.24 -23.59
C GLU A 22 -17.86 -7.15 -23.49
N ASP A 23 -18.19 -5.88 -23.12
CA ASP A 23 -17.22 -4.80 -23.28
C ASP A 23 -17.04 -3.86 -22.06
N VAL A 24 -17.61 -4.18 -20.90
CA VAL A 24 -17.45 -3.41 -19.68
C VAL A 24 -16.89 -4.32 -18.60
N SER A 25 -15.72 -4.01 -18.05
CA SER A 25 -15.06 -4.73 -16.97
C SER A 25 -15.80 -4.61 -15.61
N MET A 26 -17.12 -4.72 -15.64
CA MET A 26 -17.96 -4.75 -14.45
C MET A 26 -18.11 -6.19 -13.96
N SER A 27 -17.98 -6.40 -12.65
CA SER A 27 -18.26 -7.70 -12.04
C SER A 27 -19.75 -8.07 -12.19
N GLU A 28 -20.06 -9.37 -12.12
CA GLU A 28 -21.45 -9.85 -12.19
C GLU A 28 -22.31 -9.27 -11.05
N SER A 29 -21.71 -9.05 -9.88
CA SER A 29 -22.37 -8.41 -8.73
C SER A 29 -22.66 -6.94 -8.96
N GLN A 30 -21.76 -6.20 -9.62
CA GLN A 30 -21.99 -4.81 -10.02
C GLN A 30 -23.11 -4.68 -11.05
N ARG A 31 -23.18 -5.63 -12.00
CA ARG A 31 -24.28 -5.70 -12.96
C ARG A 31 -25.62 -6.00 -12.31
N ALA A 32 -25.63 -6.90 -11.31
CA ALA A 32 -26.82 -7.22 -10.56
C ALA A 32 -27.30 -6.06 -9.67
N GLU A 33 -26.38 -5.30 -9.07
CA GLU A 33 -26.72 -4.06 -8.34
C GLU A 33 -27.24 -2.97 -9.29
N LEU A 34 -26.58 -2.78 -10.43
CA LEU A 34 -27.01 -1.84 -11.46
C LEU A 34 -28.45 -2.13 -11.93
N ALA A 35 -28.77 -3.40 -12.19
CA ALA A 35 -30.10 -3.81 -12.60
C ALA A 35 -31.19 -3.55 -11.54
N LYS A 36 -30.82 -3.53 -10.26
CA LYS A 36 -31.74 -3.23 -9.13
C LYS A 36 -31.97 -1.74 -8.94
N VAL A 37 -30.93 -0.92 -9.14
CA VAL A 37 -30.90 0.49 -8.74
C VAL A 37 -31.35 1.43 -9.87
N ALA A 38 -31.15 1.05 -11.12
CA ALA A 38 -31.49 1.86 -12.28
C ALA A 38 -32.22 1.06 -13.38
N PRO A 39 -33.44 0.61 -13.18
CA PRO A 39 -34.16 -0.21 -14.15
C PRO A 39 -34.48 0.50 -15.50
N GLY A 40 -34.07 1.76 -15.66
CA GLY A 40 -34.24 2.55 -16.90
C GLY A 40 -32.94 3.14 -17.46
N LEU A 41 -31.81 2.96 -16.84
CA LEU A 41 -30.54 3.54 -17.29
C LEU A 41 -29.82 2.56 -18.24
N THR A 42 -29.98 2.78 -19.54
CA THR A 42 -29.27 2.00 -20.56
C THR A 42 -27.91 2.66 -20.84
N ILE A 43 -26.83 2.09 -20.34
CA ILE A 43 -25.47 2.53 -20.67
C ILE A 43 -25.02 1.80 -21.93
N THR A 44 -24.91 2.52 -23.05
CA THR A 44 -24.33 1.95 -24.27
C THR A 44 -22.82 1.76 -24.12
N PRO A 45 -22.18 0.81 -24.85
CA PRO A 45 -20.73 0.64 -24.83
C PRO A 45 -19.98 1.95 -25.14
N GLU A 46 -20.47 2.75 -26.06
CA GLU A 46 -19.88 4.05 -26.42
C GLU A 46 -19.98 5.07 -25.27
N LEU A 47 -21.11 5.12 -24.55
CA LEU A 47 -21.28 5.98 -23.40
C LEU A 47 -20.38 5.49 -22.24
N ALA A 48 -20.32 4.18 -21.99
CA ALA A 48 -19.43 3.60 -20.97
C ALA A 48 -17.96 3.95 -21.24
N LYS A 49 -17.52 3.88 -22.50
CA LYS A 49 -16.16 4.28 -22.89
C LYS A 49 -15.88 5.75 -22.61
N LYS A 50 -16.85 6.65 -22.93
CA LYS A 50 -16.72 8.09 -22.65
C LYS A 50 -16.70 8.38 -21.16
N LEU A 51 -17.57 7.76 -20.37
CA LEU A 51 -17.62 7.93 -18.91
C LEU A 51 -16.32 7.42 -18.25
N ARG A 52 -15.80 6.27 -18.72
CA ARG A 52 -14.52 5.75 -18.23
C ARG A 52 -13.37 6.69 -18.59
N ALA A 53 -13.30 7.20 -19.81
CA ALA A 53 -12.29 8.18 -20.20
C ALA A 53 -12.36 9.44 -19.31
N ALA A 54 -13.57 9.97 -19.03
CA ALA A 54 -13.75 11.10 -18.12
C ALA A 54 -13.32 10.78 -16.67
N ALA A 55 -13.57 9.57 -16.18
CA ALA A 55 -13.15 9.15 -14.84
C ALA A 55 -11.62 9.21 -14.64
N TYR A 56 -10.86 8.92 -15.70
CA TYR A 56 -9.37 8.95 -15.68
C TYR A 56 -8.77 10.28 -16.13
N ASP A 57 -9.56 11.23 -16.63
CA ASP A 57 -9.07 12.50 -17.14
C ASP A 57 -8.73 13.47 -16.00
N GLN A 58 -7.44 13.62 -15.72
CA GLN A 58 -6.93 14.51 -14.67
C GLN A 58 -7.11 16.01 -14.98
N SER A 59 -7.52 16.39 -16.18
CA SER A 59 -7.86 17.77 -16.52
C SER A 59 -9.27 18.18 -16.06
N LEU A 60 -10.13 17.19 -15.77
CA LEU A 60 -11.46 17.40 -15.21
C LEU A 60 -11.40 17.58 -13.68
N SER A 61 -12.34 18.35 -13.16
CA SER A 61 -12.50 18.50 -11.71
C SER A 61 -12.94 17.18 -11.06
N ILE A 62 -12.62 17.00 -9.77
CA ILE A 62 -13.04 15.81 -9.02
C ILE A 62 -14.57 15.59 -9.06
N PRO A 63 -15.42 16.60 -8.87
CA PRO A 63 -16.87 16.43 -9.01
C PRO A 63 -17.31 15.90 -10.39
N GLU A 64 -16.71 16.38 -11.47
CA GLU A 64 -17.03 15.90 -12.83
C GLU A 64 -16.62 14.43 -13.02
N ARG A 65 -15.46 14.05 -12.51
CA ARG A 65 -14.98 12.67 -12.55
C ARG A 65 -15.85 11.75 -11.69
N VAL A 66 -16.23 12.19 -10.47
CA VAL A 66 -17.16 11.46 -9.59
C VAL A 66 -18.50 11.25 -10.25
N GLU A 67 -19.04 12.27 -10.91
CA GLU A 67 -20.31 12.16 -11.64
C GLU A 67 -20.23 11.14 -12.78
N ALA A 68 -19.13 11.15 -13.55
CA ALA A 68 -18.89 10.15 -14.58
C ALA A 68 -18.83 8.72 -14.01
N ILE A 69 -18.16 8.53 -12.86
CA ILE A 69 -18.07 7.25 -12.18
C ILE A 69 -19.42 6.78 -11.64
N ARG A 70 -20.19 7.68 -11.01
CA ARG A 70 -21.53 7.37 -10.50
C ARG A 70 -22.45 6.87 -11.62
N ARG A 71 -22.44 7.56 -12.75
CA ARG A 71 -23.19 7.15 -13.95
C ARG A 71 -22.71 5.82 -14.50
N LEU A 72 -21.38 5.62 -14.59
CA LEU A 72 -20.79 4.36 -15.06
C LEU A 72 -21.17 3.19 -14.17
N ALA A 73 -21.17 3.40 -12.84
CA ALA A 73 -21.54 2.41 -11.84
C ALA A 73 -23.06 2.27 -11.61
N GLY A 74 -23.87 3.14 -12.25
CA GLY A 74 -25.34 3.10 -12.16
C GLY A 74 -25.92 3.58 -10.84
N TYR A 75 -25.22 4.42 -10.11
CA TYR A 75 -25.76 5.03 -8.88
C TYR A 75 -26.67 6.21 -9.23
N PRO A 76 -27.90 6.26 -8.71
CA PRO A 76 -28.79 7.39 -8.91
C PRO A 76 -28.23 8.70 -8.33
N ASP A 77 -28.67 9.82 -8.93
CA ASP A 77 -28.35 11.14 -8.43
C ASP A 77 -28.87 11.32 -6.98
N GLY A 78 -27.99 11.81 -6.10
CA GLY A 78 -28.31 12.09 -4.69
C GLY A 78 -28.31 10.87 -3.77
N GLU A 79 -28.15 9.65 -4.28
CA GLU A 79 -28.03 8.48 -3.41
C GLU A 79 -26.67 8.44 -2.68
N MET A 80 -26.73 8.17 -1.37
CA MET A 80 -25.52 7.98 -0.55
C MET A 80 -25.02 6.54 -0.67
N ILE A 81 -23.79 6.39 -1.08
CA ILE A 81 -23.09 5.09 -1.16
C ILE A 81 -22.49 4.79 0.21
N LYS A 82 -22.89 3.70 0.84
CA LYS A 82 -22.33 3.28 2.13
C LYS A 82 -21.21 2.28 1.95
N ARG A 83 -20.09 2.51 2.65
CA ARG A 83 -18.92 1.62 2.62
C ARG A 83 -18.35 1.43 4.03
N THR A 84 -17.91 0.22 4.34
CA THR A 84 -17.23 -0.13 5.59
C THR A 84 -15.74 -0.26 5.33
N ILE A 85 -14.95 0.59 5.99
CA ILE A 85 -13.48 0.58 5.88
C ILE A 85 -12.89 0.18 7.22
N CYS A 86 -12.17 -0.93 7.24
CA CYS A 86 -11.45 -1.43 8.40
C CYS A 86 -10.04 -0.84 8.40
N ILE A 87 -9.61 -0.29 9.53
CA ILE A 87 -8.35 0.45 9.62
C ILE A 87 -7.49 -0.19 10.69
N TRP A 88 -6.36 -0.73 10.29
CA TRP A 88 -5.36 -1.18 11.23
C TRP A 88 -4.63 0.01 11.84
N ASP A 89 -4.55 0.00 13.16
CA ASP A 89 -3.73 0.91 13.94
C ASP A 89 -3.32 0.18 15.24
N ILE A 90 -2.04 0.20 15.58
CA ILE A 90 -1.52 -0.51 16.74
C ILE A 90 -2.17 -0.06 18.06
N ALA A 91 -2.57 1.21 18.14
CA ALA A 91 -3.31 1.78 19.26
C ALA A 91 -4.85 1.76 19.05
N GLY A 92 -5.31 1.12 17.97
CA GLY A 92 -6.72 1.01 17.64
C GLY A 92 -7.40 2.37 17.45
N ARG A 93 -8.52 2.58 18.14
CA ARG A 93 -9.30 3.83 18.03
C ARG A 93 -8.53 5.08 18.46
N SER A 94 -7.54 4.94 19.32
CA SER A 94 -6.73 6.06 19.85
C SER A 94 -5.48 6.33 19.02
N GLY A 95 -5.25 5.54 17.97
CA GLY A 95 -4.03 5.63 17.20
C GLY A 95 -4.03 6.71 16.12
N PRO A 96 -2.85 7.14 15.69
CA PRO A 96 -2.69 8.24 14.74
C PRO A 96 -3.16 7.89 13.32
N ILE A 97 -3.08 6.61 12.92
CA ILE A 97 -3.53 6.17 11.59
C ILE A 97 -5.06 6.25 11.52
N TYR A 98 -5.74 5.75 12.56
CA TYR A 98 -7.21 5.82 12.65
C TYR A 98 -7.69 7.27 12.72
N ALA A 99 -7.05 8.13 13.53
CA ALA A 99 -7.36 9.55 13.61
C ALA A 99 -7.21 10.26 12.25
N ALA A 100 -6.09 10.03 11.55
CA ALA A 100 -5.85 10.59 10.23
C ALA A 100 -6.89 10.15 9.18
N ALA A 101 -7.37 8.92 9.26
CA ALA A 101 -8.45 8.43 8.40
C ALA A 101 -9.79 9.10 8.73
N GLN A 102 -10.11 9.29 10.01
CA GLN A 102 -11.32 10.00 10.44
C GLN A 102 -11.37 11.46 9.94
N ASP A 103 -10.23 12.15 9.88
CA ASP A 103 -10.13 13.51 9.35
C ASP A 103 -10.57 13.60 7.87
N GLN A 104 -10.44 12.52 7.09
CA GLN A 104 -10.85 12.49 5.68
C GLN A 104 -12.35 12.24 5.48
N ARG A 105 -13.08 11.86 6.53
CA ARG A 105 -14.48 11.44 6.42
C ARG A 105 -15.40 12.52 5.84
N SER A 106 -15.20 13.77 6.24
CA SER A 106 -16.00 14.90 5.74
C SER A 106 -15.76 15.19 4.26
N GLN A 107 -14.52 14.99 3.78
CA GLN A 107 -14.20 15.15 2.35
C GLN A 107 -14.82 14.04 1.52
N ILE A 108 -14.82 12.81 2.02
CA ILE A 108 -15.42 11.66 1.33
C ILE A 108 -16.94 11.83 1.22
N LEU A 109 -17.57 12.35 2.31
CA LEU A 109 -19.02 12.56 2.38
C LEU A 109 -19.53 13.54 1.30
N GLN A 110 -18.77 14.59 0.99
CA GLN A 110 -19.17 15.56 -0.05
C GLN A 110 -19.28 14.95 -1.47
N TYR A 111 -18.65 13.77 -1.69
CA TYR A 111 -18.75 13.02 -2.93
C TYR A 111 -19.87 11.97 -2.92
N GLY A 112 -20.77 12.03 -1.93
CA GLY A 112 -21.89 11.11 -1.81
C GLY A 112 -21.50 9.72 -1.31
N VAL A 113 -20.40 9.59 -0.57
CA VAL A 113 -19.96 8.33 0.04
C VAL A 113 -19.93 8.48 1.56
N GLU A 114 -20.77 7.72 2.23
CA GLU A 114 -20.77 7.58 3.69
C GLU A 114 -19.88 6.41 4.08
N VAL A 115 -18.86 6.68 4.89
CA VAL A 115 -17.88 5.67 5.31
C VAL A 115 -18.06 5.36 6.79
N ASP A 116 -18.33 4.09 7.10
CA ASP A 116 -18.20 3.54 8.45
C ASP A 116 -16.78 3.01 8.64
N MET A 117 -16.03 3.55 9.59
CA MET A 117 -14.64 3.23 9.84
C MET A 117 -14.50 2.42 11.13
N ILE A 118 -13.97 1.20 11.02
CA ILE A 118 -13.80 0.27 12.13
C ILE A 118 -12.31 0.12 12.44
N PRO A 119 -11.86 0.46 13.68
CA PRO A 119 -10.47 0.29 14.06
C PRO A 119 -10.13 -1.17 14.39
N TYR A 120 -8.98 -1.64 13.95
CA TYR A 120 -8.42 -2.96 14.24
C TYR A 120 -7.01 -2.83 14.82
N THR A 121 -6.73 -3.57 15.90
CA THR A 121 -5.37 -3.70 16.45
C THR A 121 -4.62 -4.91 15.88
N SER A 122 -5.33 -5.83 15.23
CA SER A 122 -4.76 -7.03 14.60
C SER A 122 -4.97 -7.00 13.10
N GLU A 123 -3.86 -6.97 12.32
CA GLU A 123 -3.92 -7.10 10.86
C GLU A 123 -4.44 -8.46 10.40
N THR A 124 -4.20 -9.51 11.18
CA THR A 124 -4.69 -10.86 10.85
C THR A 124 -6.21 -10.89 10.87
N VAL A 125 -6.83 -10.32 11.90
CA VAL A 125 -8.29 -10.25 12.01
C VAL A 125 -8.87 -9.36 10.91
N LEU A 126 -8.25 -8.20 10.66
CA LEU A 126 -8.66 -7.29 9.58
C LEU A 126 -8.62 -8.00 8.22
N ALA A 127 -7.54 -8.74 7.94
CA ALA A 127 -7.37 -9.46 6.68
C ALA A 127 -8.47 -10.53 6.48
N GLU A 128 -8.84 -11.27 7.52
CA GLU A 128 -9.92 -12.24 7.45
C GLU A 128 -11.31 -11.58 7.28
N ASP A 129 -11.52 -10.43 7.93
CA ASP A 129 -12.76 -9.67 7.79
C ASP A 129 -12.89 -9.01 6.39
N LEU A 130 -11.77 -8.63 5.75
CA LEU A 130 -11.75 -8.20 4.35
C LEU A 130 -12.10 -9.35 3.39
N LYS A 131 -11.51 -10.54 3.60
CA LYS A 131 -11.80 -11.74 2.80
C LYS A 131 -13.25 -12.17 2.92
N SER A 132 -13.81 -12.12 4.14
CA SER A 132 -15.21 -12.52 4.38
C SER A 132 -16.24 -11.48 3.90
N GLY A 133 -15.80 -10.29 3.47
CA GLY A 133 -16.68 -9.19 3.06
C GLY A 133 -17.32 -8.42 4.21
N ARG A 134 -16.85 -8.60 5.46
CA ARG A 134 -17.25 -7.75 6.60
C ARG A 134 -16.71 -6.34 6.45
N CYS A 135 -15.52 -6.20 5.84
CA CYS A 135 -14.95 -4.94 5.41
C CYS A 135 -15.07 -4.84 3.89
N ASP A 136 -15.52 -3.71 3.37
CA ASP A 136 -15.46 -3.40 1.94
C ASP A 136 -14.03 -3.01 1.51
N ALA A 137 -13.27 -2.38 2.43
CA ALA A 137 -11.84 -2.10 2.26
C ALA A 137 -11.10 -2.22 3.60
N GLY A 138 -9.79 -2.47 3.53
CA GLY A 138 -8.90 -2.57 4.68
C GLY A 138 -7.61 -1.77 4.49
N LEU A 139 -7.30 -0.90 5.44
CA LEU A 139 -6.00 -0.22 5.53
C LEU A 139 -5.06 -1.08 6.39
N MET A 140 -3.96 -1.53 5.80
CA MET A 140 -2.99 -2.43 6.43
C MET A 140 -1.57 -2.16 5.91
N THR A 141 -0.55 -2.78 6.50
CA THR A 141 0.82 -2.66 5.98
C THR A 141 0.93 -3.26 4.58
N GLY A 142 1.83 -2.74 3.74
CA GLY A 142 2.11 -3.30 2.41
C GLY A 142 2.58 -4.75 2.47
N LEU A 143 3.25 -5.13 3.57
CA LEU A 143 3.63 -6.52 3.84
C LEU A 143 2.41 -7.45 3.94
N ARG A 144 1.36 -7.02 4.63
CA ARG A 144 0.09 -7.77 4.74
C ARG A 144 -0.73 -7.66 3.45
N ALA A 145 -0.77 -6.50 2.82
CA ALA A 145 -1.49 -6.24 1.56
C ALA A 145 -1.02 -7.14 0.41
N ARG A 146 0.25 -7.62 0.43
CA ARG A 146 0.80 -8.58 -0.54
C ARG A 146 -0.03 -9.85 -0.67
N LEU A 147 -0.70 -10.29 0.38
CA LEU A 147 -1.59 -11.46 0.36
C LEU A 147 -2.80 -11.27 -0.57
N PHE A 148 -3.19 -10.03 -0.83
CA PHE A 148 -4.32 -9.65 -1.68
C PHE A 148 -3.86 -9.15 -3.04
N HIS A 149 -2.70 -8.47 -3.07
CA HIS A 149 -2.22 -7.80 -4.26
C HIS A 149 -0.68 -7.82 -4.32
N ARG A 150 -0.15 -8.81 -5.04
CA ARG A 150 1.30 -9.06 -5.09
C ARG A 150 2.08 -7.88 -5.69
N TYR A 151 1.58 -7.30 -6.79
CA TYR A 151 2.24 -6.16 -7.45
C TYR A 151 2.47 -5.00 -6.48
N SER A 152 1.43 -4.48 -5.82
CA SER A 152 1.59 -3.37 -4.89
C SER A 152 2.34 -3.76 -3.61
N GLY A 153 2.13 -4.96 -3.09
CA GLY A 153 2.86 -5.45 -1.93
C GLY A 153 4.37 -5.66 -2.16
N THR A 154 4.80 -5.75 -3.43
CA THR A 154 6.22 -5.81 -3.79
C THR A 154 6.91 -4.44 -3.68
N ILE A 155 6.17 -3.33 -3.52
CA ILE A 155 6.74 -2.01 -3.22
C ILE A 155 7.64 -2.09 -1.98
N ASP A 156 7.21 -2.85 -0.96
CA ASP A 156 7.93 -3.04 0.30
C ASP A 156 9.02 -4.12 0.19
N SER A 157 9.52 -4.41 -1.02
CA SER A 157 10.59 -5.40 -1.21
C SER A 157 11.91 -4.95 -0.58
N VAL A 158 12.63 -5.90 -0.03
CA VAL A 158 13.93 -5.66 0.64
C VAL A 158 14.92 -5.00 -0.31
N GLY A 159 15.43 -3.82 0.06
CA GLY A 159 16.34 -3.03 -0.77
C GLY A 159 15.75 -2.58 -2.12
N GLY A 160 14.43 -2.66 -2.31
CA GLY A 160 13.76 -2.30 -3.55
C GLY A 160 13.83 -0.81 -3.87
N ILE A 161 13.61 0.03 -2.85
CA ILE A 161 13.72 1.49 -2.92
C ILE A 161 14.58 2.00 -1.74
N PRO A 162 15.70 2.67 -2.00
CA PRO A 162 16.67 3.01 -0.95
C PRO A 162 16.31 4.26 -0.12
N ASN A 163 15.47 5.17 -0.63
CA ASN A 163 15.14 6.42 0.06
C ASN A 163 13.78 6.99 -0.34
N ASP A 164 13.36 8.03 0.39
CA ASP A 164 12.04 8.65 0.26
C ASP A 164 11.84 9.37 -1.08
N GLU A 165 12.91 9.96 -1.64
CA GLU A 165 12.82 10.64 -2.95
C GLU A 165 12.52 9.65 -4.07
N GLN A 166 13.18 8.51 -4.05
CA GLN A 166 12.91 7.42 -4.99
C GLN A 166 11.54 6.78 -4.75
N MET A 167 11.08 6.68 -3.47
CA MET A 167 9.74 6.22 -3.15
C MET A 167 8.68 7.15 -3.75
N ARG A 168 8.86 8.47 -3.67
CA ARG A 168 7.97 9.43 -4.32
C ARG A 168 7.82 9.16 -5.81
N VAL A 169 8.95 9.00 -6.52
CA VAL A 169 8.96 8.73 -7.96
C VAL A 169 8.28 7.40 -8.29
N LEU A 170 8.51 6.37 -7.47
CA LEU A 170 7.82 5.08 -7.63
C LEU A 170 6.32 5.25 -7.47
N LEU A 171 5.85 5.91 -6.40
CA LEU A 171 4.43 6.11 -6.15
C LEU A 171 3.76 6.98 -7.21
N GLN A 172 4.46 7.97 -7.78
CA GLN A 172 3.96 8.72 -8.94
C GLN A 172 3.74 7.82 -10.15
N ALA A 173 4.66 6.91 -10.43
CA ALA A 173 4.53 5.96 -11.54
C ALA A 173 3.41 4.94 -11.31
N VAL A 174 3.33 4.39 -10.10
CA VAL A 174 2.33 3.38 -9.72
C VAL A 174 0.91 3.95 -9.74
N ASN A 175 0.72 5.18 -9.24
CA ASN A 175 -0.60 5.83 -9.19
C ASN A 175 -1.00 6.53 -10.51
N HIS A 176 -0.15 6.51 -11.53
CA HIS A 176 -0.48 7.10 -12.82
C HIS A 176 -1.64 6.33 -13.49
N PRO A 177 -2.64 7.00 -14.11
CA PRO A 177 -3.79 6.34 -14.76
C PRO A 177 -3.42 5.23 -15.74
N LYS A 178 -2.30 5.34 -16.46
CA LYS A 178 -1.82 4.28 -17.38
C LYS A 178 -1.45 2.97 -16.67
N ASN A 179 -1.25 3.02 -15.35
CA ASN A 179 -0.91 1.84 -14.52
C ASN A 179 -2.15 1.31 -13.78
N ALA A 180 -3.33 1.87 -14.02
CA ALA A 180 -4.53 1.55 -13.26
C ALA A 180 -4.90 0.06 -13.32
N ASP A 181 -4.68 -0.61 -14.45
CA ASP A 181 -5.01 -2.03 -14.62
C ASP A 181 -4.11 -2.92 -13.75
N ASN A 182 -2.84 -2.52 -13.53
CA ASN A 182 -1.93 -3.23 -12.62
C ASN A 182 -2.31 -3.08 -11.14
N MET A 183 -3.28 -2.23 -10.81
CA MET A 183 -3.77 -2.01 -9.45
C MET A 183 -5.00 -2.85 -9.10
N VAL A 184 -5.37 -3.79 -9.97
CA VAL A 184 -6.45 -4.76 -9.76
C VAL A 184 -5.88 -6.18 -9.81
N SER A 185 -6.25 -7.01 -8.86
CA SER A 185 -5.85 -8.42 -8.80
C SER A 185 -6.99 -9.28 -8.25
N GLY A 186 -7.61 -10.06 -9.13
CA GLY A 186 -8.78 -10.88 -8.77
C GLY A 186 -9.91 -10.04 -8.19
N GLU A 187 -10.32 -10.35 -6.96
CA GLU A 187 -11.41 -9.66 -6.26
C GLU A 187 -10.96 -8.38 -5.53
N TYR A 188 -9.71 -7.96 -5.68
CA TYR A 188 -9.16 -6.83 -4.93
C TYR A 188 -8.62 -5.72 -5.83
N VAL A 189 -8.72 -4.50 -5.35
CA VAL A 189 -8.20 -3.29 -5.98
C VAL A 189 -7.47 -2.45 -4.94
N ILE A 190 -6.35 -1.86 -5.32
CA ILE A 190 -5.62 -0.94 -4.45
C ILE A 190 -6.22 0.46 -4.56
N LEU A 191 -6.78 0.93 -3.46
CA LEU A 191 -7.41 2.24 -3.34
C LEU A 191 -6.40 3.34 -2.98
N GLY A 192 -5.29 3.01 -2.32
CA GLY A 192 -4.31 4.00 -1.92
C GLY A 192 -3.06 3.38 -1.33
N ILE A 193 -1.95 4.09 -1.47
CA ILE A 193 -0.65 3.71 -0.92
C ILE A 193 -0.04 4.94 -0.27
N ALA A 194 0.24 4.86 1.03
CA ALA A 194 0.93 5.88 1.80
C ALA A 194 2.30 5.38 2.26
N PRO A 195 3.35 6.21 2.28
CA PRO A 195 4.62 5.84 2.90
C PRO A 195 4.43 5.68 4.43
N ALA A 196 5.14 4.72 5.01
CA ALA A 196 5.24 4.52 6.45
C ALA A 196 6.70 4.63 6.96
N GLY A 197 7.59 5.07 6.08
CA GLY A 197 9.01 5.29 6.36
C GLY A 197 9.87 4.04 6.16
N ALA A 198 11.17 4.24 6.27
CA ALA A 198 12.16 3.17 6.11
C ALA A 198 12.22 2.27 7.34
N ALA A 199 12.32 0.96 7.12
CA ALA A 199 12.60 -0.03 8.14
C ALA A 199 14.12 -0.16 8.34
N TYR A 200 14.53 -0.19 9.61
CA TYR A 200 15.92 -0.35 10.04
C TYR A 200 16.07 -1.58 10.94
N VAL A 201 17.31 -2.04 11.10
CA VAL A 201 17.65 -3.12 12.01
C VAL A 201 17.95 -2.54 13.39
N PHE A 202 17.12 -2.89 14.37
CA PHE A 202 17.33 -2.63 15.79
C PHE A 202 18.02 -3.84 16.41
N VAL A 203 19.05 -3.62 17.21
CA VAL A 203 19.83 -4.68 17.84
C VAL A 203 20.01 -4.40 19.35
N ASN A 204 20.00 -5.45 20.16
CA ASN A 204 20.25 -5.36 21.61
C ASN A 204 21.75 -5.25 21.95
N ASP A 205 22.62 -5.51 20.97
CA ASP A 205 24.08 -5.42 21.09
C ASP A 205 24.67 -4.75 19.83
N ARG A 206 25.36 -3.61 20.00
CA ARG A 206 26.00 -2.83 18.92
C ARG A 206 27.03 -3.63 18.12
N SER A 207 27.53 -4.72 18.67
CA SER A 207 28.46 -5.61 17.94
C SER A 207 27.78 -6.29 16.73
N ILE A 208 26.44 -6.38 16.72
CA ILE A 208 25.65 -6.93 15.60
C ILE A 208 25.51 -5.85 14.53
N SER A 209 26.60 -5.48 13.88
CA SER A 209 26.66 -4.41 12.88
C SER A 209 26.89 -4.90 11.45
N SER A 210 26.94 -6.22 11.23
CA SER A 210 27.08 -6.81 9.90
C SER A 210 26.32 -8.13 9.81
N LEU A 211 26.10 -8.63 8.60
CA LEU A 211 25.45 -9.92 8.37
C LEU A 211 26.18 -11.08 9.04
N ALA A 212 27.50 -11.10 8.95
CA ALA A 212 28.32 -12.13 9.60
C ALA A 212 28.14 -12.17 11.11
N LYS A 213 27.93 -11.01 11.75
CA LYS A 213 27.72 -10.89 13.19
C LYS A 213 26.29 -11.21 13.63
N ALA A 214 25.35 -11.27 12.69
CA ALA A 214 23.98 -11.73 12.92
C ALA A 214 23.88 -13.25 13.02
N ALA A 215 24.90 -14.01 12.57
CA ALA A 215 24.92 -15.47 12.69
C ALA A 215 24.78 -15.91 14.16
N GLY A 216 23.92 -16.89 14.40
CA GLY A 216 23.60 -17.40 15.75
C GLY A 216 22.68 -16.51 16.60
N LYS A 217 22.30 -15.31 16.11
CA LYS A 217 21.39 -14.40 16.82
C LYS A 217 19.93 -14.76 16.53
N LYS A 218 19.05 -14.42 17.45
CA LYS A 218 17.60 -14.58 17.32
C LYS A 218 17.01 -13.33 16.67
N VAL A 219 16.34 -13.50 15.54
CA VAL A 219 15.75 -12.41 14.75
C VAL A 219 14.23 -12.54 14.73
N ALA A 220 13.51 -11.49 15.12
CA ALA A 220 12.07 -11.48 14.97
C ALA A 220 11.69 -11.45 13.48
N VAL A 221 10.81 -12.36 13.07
CA VAL A 221 10.26 -12.44 11.71
C VAL A 221 8.73 -12.51 11.78
N LEU A 222 8.06 -11.99 10.75
CA LEU A 222 6.60 -12.03 10.72
C LEU A 222 6.11 -13.48 10.49
N ASP A 223 5.16 -13.93 11.31
CA ASP A 223 4.65 -15.30 11.33
C ASP A 223 3.93 -15.71 10.04
N TYR A 224 3.40 -14.75 9.31
CA TYR A 224 2.76 -14.95 8.01
C TYR A 224 3.75 -14.82 6.82
N ASP A 225 5.02 -14.48 7.07
CA ASP A 225 6.04 -14.26 6.04
C ASP A 225 7.17 -15.32 6.14
N ARG A 226 6.93 -16.47 5.52
CA ARG A 226 7.91 -17.56 5.47
C ARG A 226 9.25 -17.13 4.85
N THR A 227 9.23 -16.16 3.96
CA THR A 227 10.41 -15.72 3.23
C THR A 227 11.34 -14.90 4.11
N GLN A 228 10.82 -14.12 5.06
CA GLN A 228 11.65 -13.51 6.10
C GLN A 228 12.39 -14.56 6.93
N ALA A 229 11.68 -15.63 7.32
CA ALA A 229 12.31 -16.72 8.08
C ALA A 229 13.41 -17.43 7.29
N GLU A 230 13.19 -17.66 5.99
CA GLU A 230 14.19 -18.25 5.09
C GLU A 230 15.42 -17.34 4.93
N MET A 231 15.23 -16.04 4.71
CA MET A 231 16.32 -15.07 4.61
C MET A 231 17.14 -15.00 5.89
N VAL A 232 16.50 -14.98 7.05
CA VAL A 232 17.17 -14.98 8.36
C VAL A 232 17.97 -16.27 8.55
N SER A 233 17.43 -17.41 8.14
CA SER A 233 18.13 -18.69 8.22
C SER A 233 19.35 -18.76 7.29
N GLN A 234 19.27 -18.16 6.09
CA GLN A 234 20.38 -18.13 5.12
C GLN A 234 21.63 -17.39 5.64
N ILE A 235 21.45 -16.38 6.48
CA ILE A 235 22.58 -15.68 7.14
C ILE A 235 23.06 -16.37 8.42
N GLY A 236 22.57 -17.59 8.72
CA GLY A 236 22.94 -18.35 9.91
C GLY A 236 22.31 -17.85 11.21
N ALA A 237 21.31 -16.98 11.15
CA ALA A 237 20.54 -16.52 12.30
C ALA A 237 19.32 -17.42 12.56
N THR A 238 18.71 -17.30 13.73
CA THR A 238 17.54 -18.09 14.14
C THR A 238 16.28 -17.23 14.02
N PRO A 239 15.35 -17.53 13.10
CA PRO A 239 14.10 -16.81 12.99
C PRO A 239 13.15 -17.15 14.15
N ILE A 240 12.57 -16.13 14.77
CA ILE A 240 11.57 -16.26 15.83
C ILE A 240 10.26 -15.66 15.33
N ALA A 241 9.33 -16.53 14.99
CA ALA A 241 8.01 -16.13 14.47
C ALA A 241 7.27 -15.20 15.46
N SER A 242 6.75 -14.10 14.95
CA SER A 242 6.12 -13.03 15.72
C SER A 242 5.11 -12.31 14.85
N ASP A 243 4.08 -11.74 15.44
CA ASP A 243 3.26 -10.75 14.78
C ASP A 243 3.82 -9.32 15.01
N ILE A 244 3.26 -8.33 14.32
CA ILE A 244 3.68 -6.92 14.40
C ILE A 244 3.62 -6.34 15.83
N VAL A 245 2.72 -6.85 16.67
CA VAL A 245 2.55 -6.39 18.06
C VAL A 245 3.49 -7.13 19.02
N SER A 246 3.66 -8.42 18.83
CA SER A 246 4.48 -9.27 19.73
C SER A 246 5.98 -9.15 19.45
N ALA A 247 6.41 -8.84 18.23
CA ALA A 247 7.83 -8.71 17.88
C ALA A 247 8.57 -7.64 18.70
N PRO A 248 8.04 -6.40 18.85
CA PRO A 248 8.64 -5.39 19.73
C PRO A 248 8.72 -5.84 21.21
N ASN A 249 7.67 -6.48 21.70
CA ASN A 249 7.66 -7.00 23.08
C ASN A 249 8.74 -8.07 23.29
N LYS A 250 8.93 -8.98 22.33
CA LYS A 250 10.01 -9.98 22.37
C LYS A 250 11.38 -9.31 22.35
N PHE A 251 11.57 -8.25 21.56
CA PHE A 251 12.80 -7.48 21.52
C PHE A 251 13.06 -6.74 22.83
N ASN A 252 12.08 -6.01 23.34
CA ASN A 252 12.19 -5.26 24.59
C ASN A 252 12.47 -6.16 25.82
N ASN A 253 12.03 -7.42 25.79
CA ASN A 253 12.27 -8.39 26.85
C ASN A 253 13.47 -9.33 26.58
N GLY A 254 14.27 -9.08 25.54
CA GLY A 254 15.47 -9.86 25.25
C GLY A 254 15.21 -11.29 24.75
N VAL A 255 13.99 -11.59 24.29
CA VAL A 255 13.66 -12.91 23.69
C VAL A 255 14.28 -13.03 22.31
N VAL A 256 14.39 -11.91 21.59
CA VAL A 256 15.09 -11.78 20.32
C VAL A 256 16.19 -10.72 20.42
N ASP A 257 17.25 -10.90 19.65
CA ASP A 257 18.42 -10.02 19.62
C ASP A 257 18.28 -8.91 18.57
N VAL A 258 17.47 -9.16 17.54
CA VAL A 258 17.33 -8.33 16.35
C VAL A 258 15.86 -8.17 15.98
N LEU A 259 15.48 -6.94 15.67
CA LEU A 259 14.16 -6.58 15.17
C LEU A 259 14.29 -5.65 13.95
N ALA A 260 13.64 -5.95 12.85
CA ALA A 260 13.43 -5.01 11.75
C ALA A 260 12.12 -4.23 11.96
N ALA A 261 12.21 -2.90 12.00
CA ALA A 261 11.02 -2.05 12.20
C ALA A 261 11.21 -0.66 11.56
N PRO A 262 10.12 0.02 11.15
CA PRO A 262 10.21 1.42 10.76
C PRO A 262 10.54 2.31 11.96
N LEU A 263 11.25 3.43 11.71
CA LEU A 263 11.69 4.34 12.79
C LEU A 263 10.52 4.94 13.59
N VAL A 264 9.36 5.11 12.99
CA VAL A 264 8.15 5.59 13.68
C VAL A 264 7.71 4.67 14.82
N ALA A 265 8.16 3.41 14.80
CA ALA A 265 7.90 2.44 15.88
C ALA A 265 8.76 2.69 17.12
N TYR A 266 9.84 3.49 17.03
CA TYR A 266 10.82 3.67 18.09
C TYR A 266 10.18 4.12 19.42
N GLU A 267 9.43 5.23 19.41
CA GLU A 267 8.75 5.76 20.60
C GLU A 267 7.50 4.96 20.94
N VAL A 268 6.63 4.74 19.95
CA VAL A 268 5.31 4.10 20.16
C VAL A 268 5.44 2.69 20.76
N LEU A 269 6.48 1.95 20.36
CA LEU A 269 6.76 0.58 20.84
C LEU A 269 7.90 0.51 21.85
N GLU A 270 8.37 1.67 22.30
CA GLU A 270 9.43 1.80 23.31
C GLU A 270 10.68 0.95 22.98
N LEU A 271 11.09 0.90 21.71
CA LEU A 271 12.18 0.02 21.24
C LEU A 271 13.53 0.33 21.92
N TYR A 272 13.69 1.52 22.51
CA TYR A 272 14.85 1.87 23.33
C TYR A 272 15.04 0.93 24.52
N LYS A 273 13.99 0.29 25.02
CA LYS A 273 14.08 -0.69 26.14
C LYS A 273 14.89 -1.92 25.73
N GLY A 274 14.62 -2.46 24.52
CA GLY A 274 15.35 -3.61 23.98
C GLY A 274 16.80 -3.28 23.60
N MET A 275 17.09 -2.02 23.27
CA MET A 275 18.45 -1.57 22.94
C MET A 275 19.30 -1.25 24.18
N THR A 276 18.70 -0.95 25.33
CA THR A 276 19.42 -0.57 26.54
C THR A 276 20.11 -1.78 27.18
N PRO A 277 21.40 -1.67 27.65
CA PRO A 277 22.25 -0.47 27.60
C PRO A 277 23.17 -0.39 26.38
N ASN A 278 23.38 -1.48 25.62
CA ASN A 278 24.48 -1.61 24.64
C ASN A 278 24.01 -1.78 23.20
N GLY A 279 22.73 -1.63 22.92
CA GLY A 279 22.14 -1.82 21.59
C GLY A 279 22.24 -0.59 20.69
N GLY A 280 21.51 -0.65 19.56
CA GLY A 280 21.44 0.45 18.61
C GLY A 280 20.65 0.13 17.36
N ILE A 281 20.74 1.04 16.39
CA ILE A 281 20.03 0.99 15.10
C ILE A 281 21.08 1.04 13.99
N VAL A 282 21.15 0.02 13.18
CA VAL A 282 22.06 -0.02 12.02
C VAL A 282 21.62 1.05 11.01
N ARG A 283 22.51 2.00 10.69
CA ARG A 283 22.22 3.12 9.78
C ARG A 283 22.27 2.66 8.31
N PHE A 284 21.39 1.72 8.01
CA PHE A 284 21.19 1.22 6.66
C PHE A 284 19.75 0.73 6.53
N PRO A 285 18.92 1.34 5.66
CA PRO A 285 17.53 0.96 5.51
C PRO A 285 17.41 -0.38 4.80
N LEU A 286 16.57 -1.28 5.35
CA LEU A 286 16.29 -2.58 4.73
C LEU A 286 15.23 -2.49 3.63
N ALA A 287 14.19 -1.69 3.85
CA ALA A 287 13.08 -1.51 2.93
C ALA A 287 12.36 -0.20 3.24
N GLN A 288 11.70 0.35 2.26
CA GLN A 288 10.65 1.36 2.49
C GLN A 288 9.34 0.63 2.72
N ILE A 289 8.67 0.96 3.82
CA ILE A 289 7.39 0.35 4.19
C ILE A 289 6.25 1.26 3.79
N THR A 290 5.14 0.65 3.39
CA THR A 290 3.91 1.36 3.02
C THR A 290 2.72 0.92 3.85
N MET A 291 1.73 1.81 3.97
CA MET A 291 0.36 1.49 4.35
C MET A 291 -0.47 1.45 3.08
N GLN A 292 -1.26 0.39 2.88
CA GLN A 292 -2.05 0.21 1.67
C GLN A 292 -3.52 0.01 2.01
N LEU A 293 -4.38 0.75 1.31
CA LEU A 293 -5.82 0.59 1.38
C LEU A 293 -6.25 -0.39 0.28
N VAL A 294 -6.59 -1.60 0.68
CA VAL A 294 -7.04 -2.68 -0.20
C VAL A 294 -8.56 -2.74 -0.18
N GLY A 295 -9.20 -2.56 -1.31
CA GLY A 295 -10.65 -2.65 -1.47
C GLY A 295 -11.10 -3.90 -2.19
N ARG A 296 -12.33 -4.30 -1.99
CA ARG A 296 -12.99 -5.31 -2.82
C ARG A 296 -13.43 -4.69 -4.14
N SER A 297 -13.10 -5.31 -5.27
CA SER A 297 -13.39 -4.76 -6.60
C SER A 297 -14.89 -4.68 -6.93
N ASP A 298 -15.72 -5.53 -6.28
CA ASP A 298 -17.18 -5.46 -6.38
C ASP A 298 -17.78 -4.25 -5.64
N LYS A 299 -17.04 -3.65 -4.70
CA LYS A 299 -17.43 -2.47 -3.91
C LYS A 299 -16.77 -1.18 -4.42
N PHE A 300 -15.58 -1.30 -4.99
CA PHE A 300 -14.79 -0.18 -5.48
C PHE A 300 -14.33 -0.44 -6.92
N PRO A 301 -15.07 0.08 -7.93
CA PRO A 301 -14.59 0.09 -9.31
C PRO A 301 -13.22 0.76 -9.43
N ASN A 302 -12.39 0.29 -10.39
CA ASN A 302 -11.03 0.81 -10.54
C ASN A 302 -10.98 2.31 -10.84
N GLU A 303 -12.04 2.86 -11.43
CA GLU A 303 -12.20 4.28 -11.72
C GLU A 303 -12.28 5.12 -10.42
N ILE A 304 -13.05 4.66 -9.41
CA ILE A 304 -13.08 5.34 -8.10
C ILE A 304 -11.77 5.10 -7.35
N ALA A 305 -11.21 3.89 -7.47
CA ALA A 305 -9.92 3.57 -6.88
C ALA A 305 -8.81 4.51 -7.39
N GLN A 306 -8.85 4.90 -8.67
CA GLN A 306 -7.89 5.85 -9.25
C GLN A 306 -7.98 7.23 -8.58
N LEU A 307 -9.17 7.76 -8.35
CA LEU A 307 -9.33 9.03 -7.63
C LEU A 307 -8.75 8.97 -6.21
N VAL A 308 -9.00 7.87 -5.51
CA VAL A 308 -8.48 7.68 -4.15
C VAL A 308 -6.95 7.56 -4.16
N ARG A 309 -6.37 6.82 -5.12
CA ARG A 309 -4.89 6.73 -5.29
C ARG A 309 -4.26 8.11 -5.52
N GLU A 310 -4.88 8.93 -6.34
CA GLU A 310 -4.41 10.30 -6.58
C GLU A 310 -4.47 11.17 -5.32
N ALA A 311 -5.54 11.04 -4.52
CA ALA A 311 -5.65 11.74 -3.25
C ALA A 311 -4.57 11.30 -2.24
N PHE A 312 -4.23 10.00 -2.17
CA PHE A 312 -3.12 9.51 -1.37
C PHE A 312 -1.79 10.12 -1.81
N LEU A 313 -1.54 10.18 -3.13
CA LEU A 313 -0.32 10.78 -3.67
C LEU A 313 -0.24 12.29 -3.41
N GLN A 314 -1.35 13.03 -3.46
CA GLN A 314 -1.40 14.46 -3.13
C GLN A 314 -1.04 14.73 -1.66
N ASN A 315 -1.34 13.79 -0.77
CA ASN A 315 -1.00 13.90 0.65
C ASN A 315 0.42 13.42 0.99
N TYR A 316 1.22 12.99 0.00
CA TYR A 316 2.56 12.42 0.22
C TYR A 316 3.45 13.32 1.09
N ASP A 317 3.57 14.61 0.76
CA ASP A 317 4.43 15.55 1.48
C ASP A 317 4.00 15.79 2.92
N LEU A 318 2.69 15.86 3.16
CA LEU A 318 2.15 15.98 4.51
C LEU A 318 2.48 14.75 5.36
N ILE A 319 2.33 13.55 4.76
CA ILE A 319 2.65 12.29 5.43
C ILE A 319 4.15 12.24 5.75
N MET A 320 5.01 12.57 4.78
CA MET A 320 6.46 12.55 4.98
C MET A 320 6.93 13.57 6.01
N THR A 321 6.29 14.73 6.10
CA THR A 321 6.58 15.72 7.15
C THR A 321 6.29 15.15 8.53
N ARG A 322 5.11 14.54 8.73
CA ARG A 322 4.74 13.89 10.00
C ARG A 322 5.67 12.72 10.37
N LEU A 323 6.04 11.90 9.38
CA LEU A 323 7.01 10.81 9.59
C LEU A 323 8.38 11.37 10.00
N GLY A 324 8.83 12.47 9.38
CA GLY A 324 10.08 13.14 9.72
C GLY A 324 10.10 13.68 11.16
N GLU A 325 9.00 14.24 11.63
CA GLU A 325 8.85 14.68 13.02
C GLU A 325 8.98 13.54 14.02
N GLU A 326 8.39 12.37 13.73
CA GLU A 326 8.48 11.19 14.59
C GLU A 326 9.88 10.55 14.54
N THR A 327 10.45 10.39 13.36
CA THR A 327 11.79 9.78 13.19
C THR A 327 12.91 10.67 13.73
N GLY A 328 12.72 12.00 13.72
CA GLY A 328 13.63 12.97 14.31
C GLY A 328 13.79 12.85 15.84
N LYS A 329 12.89 12.15 16.52
CA LYS A 329 12.96 11.89 17.97
C LYS A 329 14.00 10.84 18.35
N VAL A 330 14.53 10.06 17.39
CA VAL A 330 15.52 9.01 17.65
C VAL A 330 16.87 9.64 18.02
N PRO A 331 17.36 9.44 19.26
CA PRO A 331 18.63 10.02 19.71
C PRO A 331 19.83 9.59 18.88
N ALA A 332 20.75 10.50 18.61
CA ALA A 332 21.91 10.26 17.76
C ALA A 332 22.82 9.11 18.26
N HIS A 333 22.90 8.88 19.59
CA HIS A 333 23.75 7.84 20.18
C HIS A 333 23.29 6.40 19.88
N TRP A 334 22.04 6.20 19.45
CA TRP A 334 21.56 4.87 19.08
C TRP A 334 22.07 4.41 17.71
N TRP A 335 22.47 5.33 16.84
CA TRP A 335 22.89 4.96 15.50
C TRP A 335 24.24 4.20 15.50
N ILE A 336 24.30 3.19 14.65
CA ILE A 336 25.48 2.37 14.36
C ILE A 336 25.81 2.60 12.89
N ASP A 337 26.90 3.33 12.63
CA ASP A 337 27.39 3.50 11.26
C ASP A 337 28.14 2.23 10.83
N ILE A 338 27.90 1.81 9.59
CA ILE A 338 28.55 0.64 9.00
C ILE A 338 29.50 1.07 7.88
N PRO A 339 30.67 0.37 7.73
CA PRO A 339 31.61 0.65 6.66
C PRO A 339 30.97 0.52 5.27
N GLN A 340 31.43 1.27 4.29
CA GLN A 340 30.93 1.23 2.91
C GLN A 340 30.99 -0.19 2.32
N ARG A 341 32.01 -0.98 2.64
CA ARG A 341 32.08 -2.37 2.23
C ARG A 341 30.90 -3.19 2.72
N ASP A 342 30.51 -3.02 3.99
CA ASP A 342 29.41 -3.76 4.59
C ASP A 342 28.07 -3.30 3.98
N GLN A 343 27.93 -2.02 3.60
CA GLN A 343 26.75 -1.51 2.85
C GLN A 343 26.62 -2.21 1.49
N GLN A 344 27.73 -2.38 0.78
CA GLN A 344 27.74 -3.10 -0.50
C GLN A 344 27.36 -4.58 -0.35
N GLU A 345 27.84 -5.24 0.73
CA GLU A 345 27.45 -6.60 1.04
C GLU A 345 25.94 -6.72 1.32
N TYR A 346 25.36 -5.76 2.03
CA TYR A 346 23.90 -5.67 2.24
C TYR A 346 23.15 -5.48 0.92
N GLU A 347 23.59 -4.58 0.04
CA GLU A 347 22.96 -4.34 -1.26
C GLU A 347 22.94 -5.60 -2.13
N ILE A 348 24.07 -6.32 -2.19
CA ILE A 348 24.19 -7.58 -2.95
C ILE A 348 23.24 -8.64 -2.36
N MET A 349 23.27 -8.82 -1.04
CA MET A 349 22.39 -9.78 -0.36
C MET A 349 20.92 -9.48 -0.61
N MET A 350 20.50 -8.22 -0.49
CA MET A 350 19.12 -7.81 -0.72
C MET A 350 18.70 -8.01 -2.18
N GLN A 351 19.59 -7.77 -3.16
CA GLN A 351 19.32 -8.05 -4.56
C GLN A 351 19.13 -9.55 -4.79
N GLN A 352 20.03 -10.38 -4.26
CA GLN A 352 19.92 -11.85 -4.36
C GLN A 352 18.60 -12.35 -3.72
N ALA A 353 18.24 -11.79 -2.57
CA ALA A 353 16.99 -12.10 -1.91
C ALA A 353 15.78 -11.72 -2.80
N ARG A 354 15.78 -10.53 -3.42
CA ARG A 354 14.69 -10.13 -4.33
C ARG A 354 14.55 -11.08 -5.51
N LEU A 355 15.68 -11.46 -6.15
CA LEU A 355 15.68 -12.41 -7.27
C LEU A 355 15.13 -13.76 -6.85
N HIS A 356 15.59 -14.29 -5.73
CA HIS A 356 15.13 -15.56 -5.19
C HIS A 356 13.63 -15.54 -4.89
N LEU A 357 13.13 -14.49 -4.22
CA LEU A 357 11.73 -14.32 -3.88
C LEU A 357 10.84 -14.07 -5.11
N ARG A 358 11.37 -13.41 -6.13
CA ARG A 358 10.69 -13.31 -7.45
C ARG A 358 10.50 -14.69 -8.07
N ASP A 359 11.56 -15.49 -8.08
CA ASP A 359 11.56 -16.82 -8.72
C ASP A 359 10.65 -17.81 -7.97
N GLN A 360 10.43 -17.58 -6.68
CA GLN A 360 9.42 -18.29 -5.87
C GLN A 360 7.99 -17.74 -6.04
N GLY A 361 7.78 -16.68 -6.83
CA GLY A 361 6.49 -16.05 -7.04
C GLY A 361 6.00 -15.19 -5.86
N TYR A 362 6.88 -14.86 -4.91
CA TYR A 362 6.56 -14.03 -3.75
C TYR A 362 6.59 -12.53 -4.09
N TYR A 363 7.60 -12.07 -4.83
CA TYR A 363 7.64 -10.74 -5.41
C TYR A 363 7.15 -10.72 -6.85
N ASP A 364 6.56 -9.60 -7.24
CA ASP A 364 6.09 -9.36 -8.59
C ASP A 364 7.24 -8.87 -9.49
N PRO A 365 7.50 -9.52 -10.64
CA PRO A 365 8.61 -9.16 -11.50
C PRO A 365 8.47 -7.78 -12.15
N GLU A 366 7.24 -7.34 -12.47
CA GLU A 366 7.02 -6.03 -13.10
C GLU A 366 7.27 -4.89 -12.10
N MET A 367 6.87 -5.08 -10.84
CA MET A 367 7.17 -4.12 -9.78
C MET A 367 8.67 -4.06 -9.49
N LEU A 368 9.39 -5.19 -9.43
CA LEU A 368 10.85 -5.19 -9.26
C LEU A 368 11.52 -4.46 -10.42
N ALA A 369 11.12 -4.73 -11.66
CA ALA A 369 11.63 -4.04 -12.83
C ALA A 369 11.35 -2.52 -12.79
N LEU A 370 10.18 -2.10 -12.28
CA LEU A 370 9.85 -0.69 -12.09
C LEU A 370 10.75 -0.06 -11.01
N GLN A 371 10.95 -0.73 -9.87
CA GLN A 371 11.85 -0.29 -8.81
C GLN A 371 13.28 -0.13 -9.31
N ARG A 372 13.80 -1.10 -10.08
CA ARG A 372 15.11 -0.99 -10.73
C ARG A 372 15.18 0.23 -11.65
N LYS A 373 14.15 0.46 -12.49
CA LYS A 373 14.12 1.65 -13.37
C LYS A 373 14.17 2.94 -12.56
N VAL A 374 13.51 3.00 -11.41
CA VAL A 374 13.59 4.15 -10.50
C VAL A 374 15.02 4.30 -9.96
N ARG A 375 15.62 3.25 -9.40
CA ARG A 375 17.02 3.30 -8.91
C ARG A 375 17.99 3.77 -10.00
N CYS A 376 17.85 3.23 -11.20
CA CYS A 376 18.71 3.58 -12.35
C CYS A 376 18.51 5.03 -12.85
N ARG A 377 17.34 5.60 -12.64
CA ARG A 377 17.10 7.03 -12.96
C ARG A 377 17.92 7.95 -12.06
N PHE A 378 18.15 7.57 -10.81
CA PHE A 378 18.92 8.33 -9.84
C PHE A 378 20.43 8.03 -9.91
N ASP A 379 20.80 6.79 -10.22
CA ASP A 379 22.17 6.36 -10.35
C ASP A 379 22.31 5.31 -11.48
N GLY A 380 22.60 5.81 -12.67
CA GLY A 380 22.80 4.96 -13.86
C GLY A 380 24.10 4.16 -13.86
N SER A 381 25.01 4.39 -12.90
CA SER A 381 26.28 3.65 -12.78
C SER A 381 26.13 2.29 -12.10
N ARG A 382 24.98 2.00 -11.49
CA ARG A 382 24.71 0.72 -10.83
C ARG A 382 24.79 -0.44 -11.82
N ALA A 383 25.38 -1.56 -11.39
CA ALA A 383 25.55 -2.75 -12.23
C ALA A 383 24.22 -3.27 -12.81
N GLU A 384 23.13 -3.18 -12.05
CA GLU A 384 21.77 -3.58 -12.45
C GLU A 384 21.16 -2.71 -13.57
N CYS A 385 21.75 -1.54 -13.86
CA CYS A 385 21.32 -0.65 -14.94
C CYS A 385 21.96 -1.04 -16.28
N VAL A 386 23.17 -1.57 -16.23
CA VAL A 386 23.92 -2.04 -17.40
C VAL A 386 23.50 -3.48 -17.74
N ASN A 387 23.35 -4.32 -16.72
CA ASN A 387 22.93 -5.72 -16.86
C ASN A 387 21.68 -5.99 -16.01
N PRO A 388 20.48 -5.74 -16.54
CA PRO A 388 19.23 -5.89 -15.80
C PRO A 388 18.95 -7.36 -15.51
N VAL A 389 18.78 -7.68 -14.22
CA VAL A 389 18.41 -9.01 -13.72
C VAL A 389 17.04 -9.04 -13.04
N GLU A 390 16.49 -7.84 -12.71
CA GLU A 390 15.15 -7.61 -12.19
C GLU A 390 14.22 -7.09 -13.27
#